data_940fef5d71f7abaf7ef91862aac4e9ab
#
_entry.id   940fef5d71f7abaf7ef91862aac4e9ab
#
_cell.length_a   1.000
_cell.length_b   1.000
_cell.length_c   1.000
_cell.angle_alpha   90.00
_cell.angle_beta   90.00
_cell.angle_gamma   90.00
#
_symmetry.space_group_name_H-M   'P 1'
#
loop_
_entity.id
_entity.type
_entity.pdbx_description
1 polymer ?
#
loop_
_entity_poly.entity_id
_entity_poly.type
_entity_poly.pdbx_seq_one_letter_code
_entity_poly.pdbx_strand_id
1 'polypeptide(L)'
;MEFMELAAQRYSVRKFSDAPVEPEKLSAVLEAGNVAPTAKNLQPQRIYVLSSAEALEKVDGLTRCRFGAPAVLLIAYDADEDWKNPLEEGIHAGQQDASIVGHAHNACGRRSGARHLLGQSLSQFPGERSVRSA
;
A
#
# COMPACT_ATOMS: atom_id res chain seq x y z
N MET A 1 21.46 -6.13 6.67
CA MET A 1 20.39 -6.95 7.32
C MET A 1 20.06 -8.07 6.37
N GLU A 2 20.20 -9.28 6.83
CA GLU A 2 19.87 -10.48 6.07
C GLU A 2 18.35 -10.62 5.89
N PHE A 3 17.92 -11.27 4.80
CA PHE A 3 16.48 -11.38 4.48
C PHE A 3 15.67 -12.04 5.61
N MET A 4 16.20 -13.12 6.20
CA MET A 4 15.51 -13.82 7.27
C MET A 4 15.37 -12.98 8.54
N GLU A 5 16.35 -12.14 8.84
CA GLU A 5 16.25 -11.16 9.93
C GLU A 5 15.15 -10.15 9.64
N LEU A 6 15.11 -9.61 8.43
CA LEU A 6 14.10 -8.64 8.00
C LEU A 6 12.69 -9.25 8.13
N ALA A 7 12.51 -10.46 7.64
CA ALA A 7 11.23 -11.18 7.70
C ALA A 7 10.78 -11.44 9.14
N ALA A 8 11.69 -11.88 10.01
CA ALA A 8 11.42 -12.18 11.42
C ALA A 8 11.11 -10.91 12.24
N GLN A 9 11.72 -9.78 11.91
CA GLN A 9 11.50 -8.51 12.60
C GLN A 9 10.22 -7.79 12.19
N ARG A 10 9.56 -8.23 11.11
CA ARG A 10 8.28 -7.63 10.70
C ARG A 10 7.19 -7.92 11.75
N TYR A 11 6.55 -6.90 12.25
CA TYR A 11 5.36 -7.02 13.11
C TYR A 11 4.37 -5.89 12.80
N SER A 12 3.11 -6.09 13.15
CA SER A 12 2.04 -5.10 12.94
C SER A 12 2.08 -4.05 14.04
N VAL A 13 2.50 -2.84 13.69
CA VAL A 13 2.49 -1.69 14.60
C VAL A 13 1.06 -1.16 14.74
N ARG A 14 0.61 -0.93 15.96
CA ARG A 14 -0.73 -0.41 16.27
C ARG A 14 -0.71 0.88 17.10
N LYS A 15 0.42 1.58 17.09
CA LYS A 15 0.57 2.92 17.65
C LYS A 15 1.75 3.58 16.96
N PHE A 16 1.48 4.72 16.34
CA PHE A 16 2.49 5.52 15.66
C PHE A 16 2.70 6.83 16.41
N SER A 17 3.87 7.46 16.22
CA SER A 17 4.08 8.85 16.60
C SER A 17 3.46 9.77 15.54
N ASP A 18 3.19 11.00 15.92
CA ASP A 18 2.71 12.07 15.03
C ASP A 18 3.83 12.74 14.22
N ALA A 19 5.07 12.30 14.41
CA ALA A 19 6.21 12.83 13.68
C ALA A 19 6.05 12.59 12.18
N PRO A 20 6.25 13.60 11.32
CA PRO A 20 6.18 13.43 9.88
C PRO A 20 7.14 12.34 9.38
N VAL A 21 6.76 11.65 8.30
CA VAL A 21 7.66 10.71 7.63
C VAL A 21 8.70 11.50 6.85
N GLU A 22 9.97 11.19 7.03
CA GLU A 22 11.05 11.84 6.28
C GLU A 22 10.92 11.55 4.79
N PRO A 23 11.04 12.55 3.90
CA PRO A 23 10.85 12.40 2.46
C PRO A 23 11.69 11.30 1.83
N GLU A 24 12.92 11.13 2.28
CA GLU A 24 13.86 10.11 1.77
C GLU A 24 13.38 8.70 2.12
N LYS A 25 12.81 8.50 3.31
CA LYS A 25 12.25 7.21 3.72
C LYS A 25 10.97 6.90 2.94
N LEU A 26 10.11 7.89 2.73
CA LEU A 26 8.92 7.73 1.92
C LEU A 26 9.27 7.38 0.48
N SER A 27 10.23 8.11 -0.11
CA SER A 27 10.73 7.85 -1.47
C SER A 27 11.26 6.43 -1.63
N ALA A 28 12.08 5.96 -0.67
CA ALA A 28 12.61 4.59 -0.71
C ALA A 28 11.49 3.53 -0.61
N VAL A 29 10.47 3.78 0.20
CA VAL A 29 9.31 2.89 0.30
C VAL A 29 8.53 2.84 -1.00
N LEU A 30 8.26 3.99 -1.62
CA LEU A 30 7.55 4.06 -2.92
C LEU A 30 8.34 3.36 -4.02
N GLU A 31 9.66 3.54 -4.06
CA GLU A 31 10.53 2.85 -5.02
C GLU A 31 10.49 1.33 -4.86
N ALA A 32 10.44 0.83 -3.62
CA ALA A 32 10.28 -0.61 -3.38
C ALA A 32 8.99 -1.17 -3.99
N GLY A 33 7.90 -0.39 -3.98
CA GLY A 33 6.66 -0.76 -4.68
C GLY A 33 6.80 -0.73 -6.20
N ASN A 34 7.57 0.22 -6.73
CA ASN A 34 7.83 0.35 -8.17
C ASN A 34 8.59 -0.84 -8.75
N VAL A 35 9.54 -1.39 -7.99
CA VAL A 35 10.33 -2.56 -8.43
C VAL A 35 9.67 -3.89 -8.09
N ALA A 36 8.54 -3.88 -7.42
CA ALA A 36 7.79 -5.10 -7.11
C ALA A 36 7.28 -5.77 -8.41
N PRO A 37 7.34 -7.11 -8.51
CA PRO A 37 6.84 -7.80 -9.68
C PRO A 37 5.32 -7.73 -9.77
N THR A 38 4.81 -7.66 -11.00
CA THR A 38 3.39 -7.78 -11.32
C THR A 38 3.17 -8.81 -12.43
N ALA A 39 1.96 -9.32 -12.56
CA ALA A 39 1.64 -10.29 -13.62
C ALA A 39 1.96 -9.72 -15.00
N LYS A 40 2.80 -10.41 -15.77
CA LYS A 40 3.36 -9.98 -17.05
C LYS A 40 4.02 -8.58 -17.04
N ASN A 41 4.39 -8.08 -15.86
CA ASN A 41 4.94 -6.74 -15.68
C ASN A 41 4.01 -5.64 -16.22
N LEU A 42 2.70 -5.82 -16.10
CA LEU A 42 1.72 -4.82 -16.58
C LEU A 42 1.63 -3.59 -15.69
N GLN A 43 2.09 -3.69 -14.44
CA GLN A 43 2.18 -2.59 -13.48
C GLN A 43 0.87 -1.80 -13.31
N PRO A 44 -0.24 -2.48 -13.02
CA PRO A 44 -1.55 -1.83 -12.90
C PRO A 44 -1.72 -1.05 -11.61
N GLN A 45 -0.78 -1.12 -10.67
CA GLN A 45 -0.88 -0.49 -9.37
C GLN A 45 -0.92 1.03 -9.46
N ARG A 46 -1.71 1.62 -8.57
CA ARG A 46 -1.80 3.07 -8.33
C ARG A 46 -1.60 3.30 -6.84
N ILE A 47 -0.61 4.10 -6.48
CA ILE A 47 -0.25 4.33 -5.08
C ILE A 47 -0.53 5.79 -4.76
N TYR A 48 -1.41 6.02 -3.78
CA TYR A 48 -1.75 7.35 -3.30
C TYR A 48 -1.15 7.55 -1.91
N VAL A 49 -0.42 8.64 -1.73
CA VAL A 49 0.13 9.03 -0.43
C VAL A 49 -0.83 10.00 0.24
N LEU A 50 -1.43 9.57 1.33
CA LEU A 50 -2.39 10.33 2.11
C LEU A 50 -1.70 10.85 3.38
N SER A 51 -1.36 12.13 3.42
CA SER A 51 -0.64 12.75 4.55
C SER A 51 -1.22 14.11 4.96
N SER A 52 -2.15 14.67 4.19
CA SER A 52 -2.85 15.89 4.61
C SER A 52 -3.83 15.61 5.75
N ALA A 53 -4.07 16.60 6.61
CA ALA A 53 -5.02 16.47 7.71
C ALA A 53 -6.41 16.03 7.23
N GLU A 54 -6.89 16.62 6.13
CA GLU A 54 -8.19 16.28 5.53
C GLU A 54 -8.23 14.82 5.02
N ALA A 55 -7.17 14.35 4.35
CA ALA A 55 -7.10 12.99 3.85
C ALA A 55 -7.07 11.97 5.01
N LEU A 56 -6.30 12.27 6.06
CA LEU A 56 -6.21 11.41 7.24
C LEU A 56 -7.52 11.37 8.02
N GLU A 57 -8.26 12.47 8.11
CA GLU A 57 -9.60 12.50 8.70
C GLU A 57 -10.59 11.62 7.92
N LYS A 58 -10.55 11.66 6.60
CA LYS A 58 -11.34 10.75 5.74
C LYS A 58 -10.99 9.29 6.00
N VAL A 59 -9.71 8.97 6.13
CA VAL A 59 -9.26 7.61 6.50
C VAL A 59 -9.79 7.19 7.86
N ASP A 60 -9.76 8.06 8.87
CA ASP A 60 -10.28 7.79 10.21
C ASP A 60 -11.80 7.55 10.22
N GLY A 61 -12.53 8.18 9.30
CA GLY A 61 -13.95 7.92 9.08
C GLY A 61 -14.25 6.55 8.45
N LEU A 62 -13.27 5.95 7.75
CA LEU A 62 -13.42 4.68 7.06
C LEU A 62 -12.89 3.50 7.89
N THR A 63 -11.86 3.69 8.69
CA THR A 63 -11.21 2.62 9.44
C THR A 63 -10.58 3.12 10.74
N ARG A 64 -10.62 2.28 11.77
CA ARG A 64 -9.88 2.52 13.02
C ARG A 64 -8.43 2.07 12.95
N CYS A 65 -8.01 1.49 11.82
CA CYS A 65 -6.69 0.85 11.68
C CYS A 65 -5.56 1.80 11.28
N ARG A 66 -5.80 3.12 11.24
CA ARG A 66 -4.72 4.10 11.04
C ARG A 66 -3.78 4.18 12.26
N PHE A 67 -4.30 3.97 13.46
CA PHE A 67 -3.53 3.96 14.73
C PHE A 67 -2.66 5.20 14.94
N GLY A 68 -3.12 6.37 14.47
CA GLY A 68 -2.38 7.63 14.57
C GLY A 68 -1.23 7.79 13.58
N ALA A 69 -1.11 6.93 12.56
CA ALA A 69 -0.06 7.08 11.56
C ALA A 69 -0.13 8.44 10.84
N PRO A 70 1.01 9.14 10.65
CA PRO A 70 1.07 10.46 10.02
C PRO A 70 0.95 10.41 8.49
N ALA A 71 1.04 9.21 7.90
CA ALA A 71 0.83 8.97 6.49
C ALA A 71 0.23 7.57 6.26
N VAL A 72 -0.56 7.45 5.20
CA VAL A 72 -1.17 6.20 4.74
C VAL A 72 -0.88 6.04 3.25
N LEU A 73 -0.47 4.86 2.84
CA LEU A 73 -0.39 4.49 1.44
C LEU A 73 -1.65 3.72 1.07
N LEU A 74 -2.45 4.29 0.17
CA LEU A 74 -3.56 3.61 -0.46
C LEU A 74 -3.07 2.98 -1.76
N ILE A 75 -3.10 1.65 -1.83
CA ILE A 75 -2.69 0.90 -3.00
C ILE A 75 -3.95 0.40 -3.71
N ALA A 76 -4.17 0.90 -4.90
CA ALA A 76 -5.22 0.47 -5.81
C ALA A 76 -4.59 -0.17 -7.06
N TYR A 77 -5.39 -0.72 -7.92
CA TYR A 77 -4.98 -1.15 -9.26
C TYR A 77 -6.03 -0.72 -10.30
N ASP A 78 -5.56 -0.52 -11.51
CA ASP A 78 -6.43 -0.23 -12.64
C ASP A 78 -6.94 -1.54 -13.23
N ALA A 79 -8.24 -1.76 -13.16
CA ALA A 79 -8.88 -2.99 -13.60
C ALA A 79 -8.91 -3.15 -15.14
N ASP A 80 -8.62 -2.09 -15.89
CA ASP A 80 -8.50 -2.17 -17.34
C ASP A 80 -7.08 -2.58 -17.77
N GLU A 81 -6.08 -2.33 -16.90
CA GLU A 81 -4.67 -2.59 -17.17
C GLU A 81 -4.12 -3.86 -16.50
N ASP A 82 -4.85 -4.47 -15.57
CA ASP A 82 -4.37 -5.67 -14.89
C ASP A 82 -4.41 -6.92 -15.80
N TRP A 83 -3.62 -7.92 -15.45
CA TRP A 83 -3.63 -9.18 -16.18
C TRP A 83 -4.93 -9.95 -15.95
N LYS A 84 -5.52 -10.40 -17.05
CA LYS A 84 -6.72 -11.25 -17.08
C LYS A 84 -6.38 -12.63 -17.60
N ASN A 85 -6.97 -13.66 -16.97
CA ASN A 85 -6.78 -15.05 -17.41
C ASN A 85 -7.51 -15.28 -18.75
N PRO A 86 -6.80 -15.65 -19.83
CA PRO A 86 -7.44 -15.90 -21.12
C PRO A 86 -8.23 -17.21 -21.19
N LEU A 87 -8.05 -18.09 -20.18
CA LEU A 87 -8.69 -19.41 -20.14
C LEU A 87 -9.93 -19.44 -19.24
N GLU A 88 -10.09 -18.45 -18.37
CA GLU A 88 -11.17 -18.44 -17.38
C GLU A 88 -11.61 -17.02 -17.11
N GLU A 89 -12.86 -16.71 -17.47
CA GLU A 89 -13.44 -15.39 -17.28
C GLU A 89 -13.56 -15.02 -15.80
N GLY A 90 -13.31 -13.75 -15.46
CA GLY A 90 -13.41 -13.23 -14.10
C GLY A 90 -12.15 -13.46 -13.24
N ILE A 91 -11.18 -14.22 -13.73
CA ILE A 91 -9.88 -14.38 -13.05
C ILE A 91 -8.90 -13.31 -13.53
N HIS A 92 -8.40 -12.52 -12.61
CA HIS A 92 -7.45 -11.44 -12.90
C HIS A 92 -6.46 -11.24 -11.73
N ALA A 93 -5.34 -10.57 -11.96
CA ALA A 93 -4.23 -10.50 -11.02
C ALA A 93 -4.16 -9.19 -10.20
N GLY A 94 -5.02 -8.21 -10.47
CA GLY A 94 -4.90 -6.87 -9.87
C GLY A 94 -4.80 -6.85 -8.35
N GLN A 95 -5.60 -7.65 -7.65
CA GLN A 95 -5.52 -7.75 -6.18
C GLN A 95 -4.21 -8.41 -5.70
N GLN A 96 -3.72 -9.41 -6.42
CA GLN A 96 -2.45 -10.07 -6.11
C GLN A 96 -1.30 -9.11 -6.31
N ASP A 97 -1.26 -8.40 -7.44
CA ASP A 97 -0.25 -7.40 -7.76
C ASP A 97 -0.22 -6.29 -6.70
N ALA A 98 -1.38 -5.74 -6.34
CA ALA A 98 -1.48 -4.73 -5.28
C ALA A 98 -0.98 -5.25 -3.91
N SER A 99 -1.24 -6.52 -3.60
CA SER A 99 -0.77 -7.15 -2.36
C SER A 99 0.75 -7.34 -2.35
N ILE A 100 1.35 -7.71 -3.48
CA ILE A 100 2.82 -7.86 -3.63
C ILE A 100 3.49 -6.49 -3.45
N VAL A 101 2.95 -5.45 -4.08
CA VAL A 101 3.43 -4.06 -3.92
C VAL A 101 3.35 -3.62 -2.45
N GLY A 102 2.22 -3.87 -1.78
CA GLY A 102 2.05 -3.56 -0.36
C GLY A 102 3.05 -4.31 0.53
N HIS A 103 3.38 -5.56 0.21
CA HIS A 103 4.39 -6.32 0.93
C HIS A 103 5.80 -5.72 0.73
N ALA A 104 6.14 -5.31 -0.49
CA ALA A 104 7.41 -4.65 -0.80
C ALA A 104 7.58 -3.34 -0.02
N HIS A 105 6.54 -2.52 0.07
CA HIS A 105 6.53 -1.31 0.90
C HIS A 105 6.82 -1.63 2.38
N ASN A 106 6.18 -2.66 2.94
CA ASN A 106 6.39 -3.06 4.33
C ASN A 106 7.83 -3.52 4.60
N ALA A 107 8.38 -4.32 3.71
CA ALA A 107 9.75 -4.83 3.84
C ALA A 107 10.79 -3.70 3.77
N CYS A 108 10.66 -2.79 2.81
CA CYS A 108 11.55 -1.65 2.65
C CYS A 108 11.48 -0.70 3.85
N GLY A 109 10.28 -0.35 4.25
CA GLY A 109 10.13 0.58 5.35
C GLY A 109 10.69 0.02 6.64
N ARG A 110 10.57 -1.28 6.91
CA ARG A 110 11.21 -1.90 8.07
C ARG A 110 12.73 -1.74 8.04
N ARG A 111 13.33 -1.93 6.88
CA ARG A 111 14.77 -1.73 6.66
C ARG A 111 15.20 -0.28 6.90
N SER A 112 14.42 0.69 6.51
CA SER A 112 14.70 2.12 6.64
C SER A 112 14.34 2.70 8.02
N GLY A 113 13.90 1.87 8.96
CA GLY A 113 13.49 2.31 10.30
C GLY A 113 12.12 2.98 10.36
N ALA A 114 11.40 3.06 9.25
CA ALA A 114 10.00 3.41 9.27
C ALA A 114 9.18 2.26 9.83
N ARG A 115 8.22 2.55 10.70
CA ARG A 115 7.34 1.52 11.27
C ARG A 115 6.05 1.48 10.47
N HIS A 116 5.57 0.30 10.13
CA HIS A 116 4.36 0.17 9.32
C HIS A 116 3.38 -0.82 9.88
N LEU A 117 2.15 -0.64 9.42
CA LEU A 117 1.08 -1.59 9.51
C LEU A 117 0.79 -2.08 8.08
N LEU A 118 0.73 -3.40 7.89
CA LEU A 118 0.10 -3.94 6.71
C LEU A 118 -1.40 -3.66 6.83
N GLY A 119 -1.91 -2.68 6.08
CA GLY A 119 -3.34 -2.46 5.96
C GLY A 119 -4.00 -3.63 5.25
N GLN A 120 -5.24 -3.96 5.63
CA GLN A 120 -6.05 -4.86 4.80
C GLN A 120 -6.25 -4.23 3.43
N SER A 121 -6.16 -5.03 2.37
CA SER A 121 -6.62 -4.65 1.05
C SER A 121 -8.10 -4.26 1.16
N LEU A 122 -8.41 -2.99 0.96
CA LEU A 122 -9.78 -2.49 0.92
C LEU A 122 -10.39 -2.78 -0.46
N SER A 123 -10.41 -4.04 -0.86
CA SER A 123 -10.92 -4.47 -2.16
C SER A 123 -12.44 -4.42 -2.30
N GLN A 124 -13.17 -3.88 -1.32
CA GLN A 124 -14.62 -3.73 -1.38
C GLN A 124 -15.08 -2.42 -0.73
N PHE A 125 -14.86 -1.29 -1.41
CA PHE A 125 -15.69 -0.13 -1.19
C PHE A 125 -16.81 -0.08 -2.24
N PRO A 126 -18.08 -0.15 -1.83
CA PRO A 126 -19.18 0.26 -2.70
C PRO A 126 -19.11 1.81 -2.78
N GLY A 127 -18.46 2.36 -3.79
CA GLY A 127 -18.33 3.80 -3.93
C GLY A 127 -17.26 4.28 -4.88
N GLU A 128 -17.02 3.61 -5.99
CA GLU A 128 -16.07 4.02 -7.06
C GLU A 128 -16.26 5.43 -7.65
N ARG A 129 -17.22 6.21 -7.16
CA ARG A 129 -17.55 7.52 -7.74
C ARG A 129 -17.02 8.74 -6.99
N SER A 130 -16.34 8.63 -5.86
CA SER A 130 -15.94 9.80 -5.08
C SER A 130 -14.43 10.08 -4.98
N VAL A 131 -13.56 9.26 -5.55
CA VAL A 131 -12.10 9.44 -5.47
C VAL A 131 -11.50 10.13 -6.71
N ARG A 132 -12.32 10.49 -7.72
CA ARG A 132 -11.83 11.14 -8.95
C ARG A 132 -11.63 12.65 -8.87
N SER A 133 -11.71 13.26 -7.70
CA SER A 133 -11.44 14.70 -7.57
C SER A 133 -10.87 15.06 -6.20
N ALA A 134 -9.58 14.90 -6.05
CA ALA A 134 -8.78 15.66 -5.08
C ALA A 134 -7.34 15.73 -5.59
#